data_948405a54b5af2512f08aa9202a012db
#
_entry.id   948405a54b5af2512f08aa9202a012db
#
_cell.length_a   1.000
_cell.length_b   1.000
_cell.length_c   1.000
_cell.angle_alpha   90.00
_cell.angle_beta   90.00
_cell.angle_gamma   90.00
#
_symmetry.space_group_name_H-M   'P 1'
#
loop_
_entity.id
_entity.type
_entity.pdbx_description
1 polymer ?
#
loop_
_entity_poly.entity_id
_entity_poly.type
_entity_poly.pdbx_seq_one_letter_code
_entity_poly.pdbx_strand_id
1 'polypeptide(L)'
;MNKTLLIDGANLVYRTWWIAKQANRDDGPMSGLHIYFTLNAINSYVKMFKPTRAIIVWDDKQEYEQNERKLEHTEYKANREYNPEPHMNNDTIRKMVEWLGTTNFFPRQLEGDDCIAFLCDHLAGFKVIVSGDGDFLQLVDQSISLYDPVRKRHTELSNFSDRADCEKKDFLFIKCIQGDKSD
;
A
#
# COMPACT_ATOMS: atom_id res chain seq x y z
N MET A 1 23.78 0.68 3.74
CA MET A 1 22.65 0.81 4.67
C MET A 1 21.51 -0.08 4.16
N ASN A 2 20.96 -0.98 4.98
CA ASN A 2 19.86 -1.85 4.54
C ASN A 2 18.60 -1.01 4.35
N LYS A 3 18.03 -1.07 3.14
CA LYS A 3 16.81 -0.37 2.79
C LYS A 3 15.76 -1.40 2.35
N THR A 4 14.61 -1.40 3.01
CA THR A 4 13.46 -2.26 2.66
C THR A 4 12.37 -1.41 2.01
N LEU A 5 11.87 -1.88 0.88
CA LEU A 5 10.68 -1.32 0.23
C LEU A 5 9.46 -2.12 0.67
N LEU A 6 8.49 -1.47 1.29
CA LEU A 6 7.21 -2.05 1.71
C LEU A 6 6.13 -1.51 0.79
N ILE A 7 5.57 -2.35 -0.07
CA ILE A 7 4.57 -1.95 -1.06
C ILE A 7 3.20 -2.44 -0.59
N ASP A 8 2.26 -1.52 -0.45
CA ASP A 8 0.85 -1.82 -0.24
C ASP A 8 0.28 -2.45 -1.52
N GLY A 9 0.01 -3.75 -1.45
CA GLY A 9 -0.44 -4.55 -2.58
C GLY A 9 -1.85 -4.20 -3.05
N ALA A 10 -2.76 -3.91 -2.13
CA ALA A 10 -4.14 -3.51 -2.45
C ALA A 10 -4.16 -2.16 -3.18
N ASN A 11 -3.47 -1.17 -2.63
CA ASN A 11 -3.32 0.15 -3.26
C ASN A 11 -2.64 0.06 -4.63
N LEU A 12 -1.58 -0.76 -4.75
CA LEU A 12 -0.86 -0.95 -5.99
C LEU A 12 -1.77 -1.49 -7.10
N VAL A 13 -2.46 -2.63 -6.87
CA VAL A 13 -3.28 -3.27 -7.90
C VAL A 13 -4.50 -2.45 -8.26
N TYR A 14 -5.14 -1.81 -7.29
CA TYR A 14 -6.28 -0.93 -7.53
C TYR A 14 -5.90 0.25 -8.44
N ARG A 15 -4.79 0.91 -8.12
CA ARG A 15 -4.30 2.05 -8.89
C ARG A 15 -3.87 1.66 -10.30
N THR A 16 -3.15 0.57 -10.46
CA THR A 16 -2.67 0.12 -11.78
C THR A 16 -3.81 -0.44 -12.65
N TRP A 17 -4.83 -1.04 -12.03
CA TRP A 17 -6.07 -1.40 -12.70
C TRP A 17 -6.79 -0.16 -13.23
N TRP A 18 -6.89 0.89 -12.43
CA TRP A 18 -7.52 2.15 -12.86
C TRP A 18 -6.79 2.79 -14.04
N ILE A 19 -5.46 2.77 -14.02
CA ILE A 19 -4.63 3.25 -15.14
C ILE A 19 -4.87 2.38 -16.39
N ALA A 20 -4.91 1.07 -16.24
CA ALA A 20 -5.18 0.14 -17.32
C ALA A 20 -6.57 0.36 -17.93
N LYS A 21 -7.59 0.59 -17.09
CA LYS A 21 -8.96 0.88 -17.53
C LYS A 21 -9.03 2.16 -18.35
N GLN A 22 -8.34 3.21 -17.94
CA GLN A 22 -8.27 4.47 -18.70
C GLN A 22 -7.48 4.35 -20.00
N ALA A 23 -6.45 3.50 -20.04
CA ALA A 23 -5.63 3.27 -21.23
C ALA A 23 -6.27 2.33 -22.24
N ASN A 24 -7.25 1.51 -21.81
CA ASN A 24 -7.92 0.54 -22.67
C ASN A 24 -9.00 1.24 -23.49
N ARG A 25 -8.68 1.57 -24.76
CA ARG A 25 -9.57 2.30 -25.66
C ARG A 25 -10.54 1.42 -26.44
N ASP A 26 -10.27 0.11 -26.51
CA ASP A 26 -10.93 -0.80 -27.43
C ASP A 26 -11.79 -1.88 -26.75
N ASP A 27 -12.17 -1.70 -25.48
CA ASP A 27 -12.92 -2.65 -24.67
C ASP A 27 -12.38 -4.12 -24.73
N GLY A 28 -11.13 -4.28 -25.13
CA GLY A 28 -10.44 -5.55 -25.18
C GLY A 28 -10.03 -6.04 -23.77
N PRO A 29 -9.44 -7.25 -23.66
CA PRO A 29 -9.05 -7.81 -22.37
C PRO A 29 -7.98 -6.97 -21.69
N MET A 30 -8.33 -6.37 -20.54
CA MET A 30 -7.43 -5.50 -19.75
C MET A 30 -6.33 -6.24 -18.99
N SER A 31 -6.41 -7.56 -18.86
CA SER A 31 -5.51 -8.35 -18.03
C SER A 31 -4.03 -8.11 -18.32
N GLY A 32 -3.65 -8.10 -19.58
CA GLY A 32 -2.27 -7.84 -19.99
C GLY A 32 -1.79 -6.43 -19.64
N LEU A 33 -2.62 -5.41 -19.86
CA LEU A 33 -2.30 -4.02 -19.52
C LEU A 33 -2.18 -3.82 -18.01
N HIS A 34 -3.08 -4.41 -17.24
CA HIS A 34 -3.05 -4.31 -15.79
C HIS A 34 -1.77 -4.95 -15.21
N ILE A 35 -1.44 -6.16 -15.63
CA ILE A 35 -0.19 -6.83 -15.24
C ILE A 35 1.02 -5.99 -15.64
N TYR A 36 1.07 -5.49 -16.87
CA TYR A 36 2.15 -4.67 -17.38
C TYR A 36 2.36 -3.40 -16.54
N PHE A 37 1.29 -2.64 -16.27
CA PHE A 37 1.40 -1.42 -15.45
C PHE A 37 1.80 -1.73 -14.00
N THR A 38 1.34 -2.86 -13.44
CA THR A 38 1.73 -3.26 -12.08
C THR A 38 3.22 -3.58 -12.01
N LEU A 39 3.74 -4.39 -12.92
CA LEU A 39 5.16 -4.73 -12.95
C LEU A 39 6.04 -3.52 -13.24
N ASN A 40 5.61 -2.63 -14.13
CA ASN A 40 6.32 -1.38 -14.40
C ASN A 40 6.34 -0.44 -13.20
N ALA A 41 5.26 -0.36 -12.43
CA ALA A 41 5.22 0.43 -11.21
C ALA A 41 6.24 -0.10 -10.18
N ILE A 42 6.25 -1.41 -9.93
CA ILE A 42 7.21 -2.06 -9.02
C ILE A 42 8.65 -1.80 -9.48
N ASN A 43 8.93 -2.02 -10.77
CA ASN A 43 10.26 -1.77 -11.33
C ASN A 43 10.71 -0.31 -11.18
N SER A 44 9.76 0.64 -11.34
CA SER A 44 10.02 2.06 -11.14
C SER A 44 10.39 2.38 -9.70
N TYR A 45 9.71 1.76 -8.72
CA TYR A 45 10.03 1.94 -7.29
C TYR A 45 11.38 1.33 -6.95
N VAL A 46 11.69 0.13 -7.45
CA VAL A 46 12.98 -0.52 -7.24
C VAL A 46 14.11 0.33 -7.82
N LYS A 47 13.93 0.89 -9.02
CA LYS A 47 14.92 1.80 -9.62
C LYS A 47 15.10 3.09 -8.85
N MET A 48 14.00 3.67 -8.35
CA MET A 48 13.99 4.93 -7.62
C MET A 48 14.67 4.80 -6.27
N PHE A 49 14.29 3.79 -5.49
CA PHE A 49 14.72 3.64 -4.10
C PHE A 49 15.94 2.75 -3.91
N LYS A 50 16.27 1.92 -4.91
CA LYS A 50 17.40 0.96 -4.88
C LYS A 50 17.45 0.16 -3.58
N PRO A 51 16.35 -0.53 -3.22
CA PRO A 51 16.26 -1.25 -1.97
C PRO A 51 17.15 -2.50 -2.00
N THR A 52 17.56 -2.96 -0.82
CA THR A 52 18.20 -4.28 -0.66
C THR A 52 17.18 -5.40 -0.61
N ARG A 53 15.91 -5.07 -0.32
CA ARG A 53 14.78 -6.01 -0.27
C ARG A 53 13.49 -5.28 -0.59
N ALA A 54 12.61 -5.91 -1.36
CA ALA A 54 11.25 -5.44 -1.62
C ALA A 54 10.24 -6.49 -1.13
N ILE A 55 9.23 -6.02 -0.40
CA ILE A 55 8.13 -6.83 0.13
C ILE A 55 6.83 -6.19 -0.34
N ILE A 56 5.94 -6.98 -0.94
CA ILE A 56 4.58 -6.57 -1.23
C ILE A 56 3.68 -7.21 -0.17
N VAL A 57 2.94 -6.39 0.55
CA VAL A 57 1.98 -6.82 1.56
C VAL A 57 0.60 -6.84 0.93
N TRP A 58 -0.05 -8.00 0.98
CA TRP A 58 -1.36 -8.22 0.39
C TRP A 58 -2.42 -8.32 1.46
N ASP A 59 -3.62 -7.83 1.18
CA ASP A 59 -4.78 -8.14 2.01
C ASP A 59 -5.19 -9.59 1.78
N ASP A 60 -5.46 -10.33 2.85
CA ASP A 60 -6.03 -11.67 2.74
C ASP A 60 -7.55 -11.58 2.70
N LYS A 61 -8.12 -11.93 1.52
CA LYS A 61 -9.57 -11.86 1.32
C LYS A 61 -10.34 -13.01 1.95
N GLN A 62 -9.70 -14.17 2.11
CA GLN A 62 -10.39 -15.35 2.66
C GLN A 62 -10.69 -15.19 4.16
N GLU A 63 -9.89 -14.36 4.85
CA GLU A 63 -10.05 -14.08 6.27
C GLU A 63 -10.68 -12.70 6.56
N TYR A 64 -11.13 -11.95 5.53
CA TYR A 64 -11.73 -10.63 5.72
C TYR A 64 -13.00 -10.67 6.62
N GLU A 65 -13.75 -11.77 6.59
CA GLU A 65 -14.90 -11.98 7.48
C GLU A 65 -14.50 -12.32 8.93
N GLN A 66 -13.26 -12.79 9.12
CA GLN A 66 -12.68 -13.16 10.43
C GLN A 66 -11.70 -12.10 10.96
N ASN A 67 -11.63 -10.94 10.30
CA ASN A 67 -10.80 -9.82 10.73
C ASN A 67 -11.26 -9.35 12.12
N GLU A 68 -10.32 -9.19 13.06
CA GLU A 68 -10.60 -8.79 14.44
C GLU A 68 -11.41 -7.49 14.51
N ARG A 69 -11.16 -6.51 13.64
CA ARG A 69 -11.92 -5.25 13.61
C ARG A 69 -13.38 -5.46 13.22
N LYS A 70 -13.69 -6.43 12.34
CA LYS A 70 -15.08 -6.78 12.02
C LYS A 70 -15.76 -7.56 13.12
N LEU A 71 -15.02 -8.38 13.84
CA LEU A 71 -15.54 -9.13 14.97
C LEU A 71 -15.91 -8.20 16.13
N GLU A 72 -15.13 -7.13 16.34
CA GLU A 72 -15.39 -6.12 17.38
C GLU A 72 -16.42 -5.06 16.94
N HIS A 73 -16.43 -4.69 15.66
CA HIS A 73 -17.29 -3.66 15.09
C HIS A 73 -17.97 -4.16 13.81
N THR A 74 -19.18 -4.67 13.92
CA THR A 74 -19.96 -5.22 12.81
C THR A 74 -20.25 -4.22 11.68
N GLU A 75 -20.24 -2.91 11.99
CA GLU A 75 -20.44 -1.82 11.02
C GLU A 75 -19.16 -1.39 10.31
N TYR A 76 -17.98 -1.93 10.70
CA TYR A 76 -16.72 -1.54 10.11
C TYR A 76 -16.68 -1.86 8.61
N LYS A 77 -16.50 -0.84 7.78
CA LYS A 77 -16.51 -0.91 6.31
C LYS A 77 -17.79 -1.55 5.70
N ALA A 78 -18.92 -1.58 6.43
CA ALA A 78 -20.17 -2.17 5.96
C ALA A 78 -20.71 -1.51 4.67
N ASN A 79 -20.40 -0.23 4.47
CA ASN A 79 -20.87 0.57 3.33
C ASN A 79 -19.93 0.48 2.10
N ARG A 80 -18.83 -0.28 2.14
CA ARG A 80 -17.91 -0.41 1.01
C ARG A 80 -18.39 -1.49 0.05
N GLU A 81 -18.83 -1.13 -1.15
CA GLU A 81 -19.08 -2.08 -2.22
C GLU A 81 -17.76 -2.73 -2.66
N TYR A 82 -17.73 -4.06 -2.59
CA TYR A 82 -16.56 -4.83 -3.05
C TYR A 82 -16.51 -4.85 -4.59
N ASN A 83 -15.44 -4.28 -5.16
CA ASN A 83 -15.15 -4.40 -6.57
C ASN A 83 -14.07 -5.49 -6.80
N PRO A 84 -14.42 -6.64 -7.42
CA PRO A 84 -13.47 -7.71 -7.68
C PRO A 84 -12.49 -7.43 -8.83
N GLU A 85 -12.83 -6.53 -9.76
CA GLU A 85 -12.07 -6.30 -10.98
C GLU A 85 -10.57 -5.97 -10.76
N PRO A 86 -10.19 -5.07 -9.84
CA PRO A 86 -8.78 -4.77 -9.59
C PRO A 86 -7.96 -5.97 -9.14
N HIS A 87 -8.62 -6.99 -8.63
CA HIS A 87 -8.00 -8.15 -8.00
C HIS A 87 -7.94 -9.41 -8.89
N MET A 88 -8.57 -9.38 -10.06
CA MET A 88 -8.68 -10.55 -10.95
C MET A 88 -7.32 -11.11 -11.38
N ASN A 89 -6.29 -10.29 -11.44
CA ASN A 89 -4.94 -10.68 -11.87
C ASN A 89 -3.96 -10.92 -10.72
N ASN A 90 -4.41 -10.86 -9.46
CA ASN A 90 -3.53 -10.92 -8.30
C ASN A 90 -2.64 -12.17 -8.29
N ASP A 91 -3.18 -13.34 -8.58
CA ASP A 91 -2.40 -14.60 -8.56
C ASP A 91 -1.30 -14.60 -9.62
N THR A 92 -1.59 -14.06 -10.80
CA THR A 92 -0.58 -13.93 -11.87
C THR A 92 0.48 -12.91 -11.48
N ILE A 93 0.08 -11.75 -10.97
CA ILE A 93 1.00 -10.70 -10.51
C ILE A 93 1.89 -11.24 -9.39
N ARG A 94 1.33 -11.91 -8.39
CA ARG A 94 2.05 -12.50 -7.25
C ARG A 94 3.15 -13.47 -7.72
N LYS A 95 2.82 -14.39 -8.62
CA LYS A 95 3.80 -15.32 -9.20
C LYS A 95 4.91 -14.60 -9.97
N MET A 96 4.56 -13.60 -10.76
CA MET A 96 5.54 -12.86 -11.56
C MET A 96 6.50 -12.04 -10.68
N VAL A 97 6.01 -11.40 -9.61
CA VAL A 97 6.87 -10.61 -8.72
C VAL A 97 7.81 -11.48 -7.87
N GLU A 98 7.41 -12.71 -7.53
CA GLU A 98 8.30 -13.70 -6.90
C GLU A 98 9.47 -14.06 -7.81
N TRP A 99 9.22 -14.28 -9.10
CA TRP A 99 10.29 -14.53 -10.07
C TRP A 99 11.26 -13.37 -10.23
N LEU A 100 10.79 -12.14 -9.93
CA LEU A 100 11.62 -10.93 -9.91
C LEU A 100 12.38 -10.71 -8.59
N GLY A 101 12.28 -11.67 -7.64
CA GLY A 101 12.97 -11.60 -6.36
C GLY A 101 12.27 -10.72 -5.31
N THR A 102 11.00 -10.38 -5.51
CA THR A 102 10.19 -9.67 -4.52
C THR A 102 9.49 -10.68 -3.60
N THR A 103 9.45 -10.37 -2.30
CA THR A 103 8.73 -11.21 -1.34
C THR A 103 7.27 -10.81 -1.31
N ASN A 104 6.37 -11.78 -1.47
CA ASN A 104 4.95 -11.61 -1.15
C ASN A 104 4.71 -11.92 0.32
N PHE A 105 4.00 -11.04 1.01
CA PHE A 105 3.63 -11.24 2.41
C PHE A 105 2.10 -11.19 2.57
N PHE A 106 1.55 -12.19 3.25
CA PHE A 106 0.12 -12.37 3.46
C PHE A 106 -0.14 -12.37 4.97
N PRO A 107 -0.75 -11.32 5.53
CA PRO A 107 -1.16 -11.34 6.92
C PRO A 107 -2.30 -12.34 7.11
N ARG A 108 -2.36 -12.94 8.31
CA ARG A 108 -3.51 -13.72 8.73
C ARG A 108 -4.33 -12.90 9.71
N GLN A 109 -5.64 -12.78 9.46
CA GLN A 109 -6.59 -12.05 10.32
C GLN A 109 -6.30 -10.55 10.52
N LEU A 110 -5.30 -10.01 9.84
CA LEU A 110 -4.93 -8.60 9.88
C LEU A 110 -5.11 -7.96 8.49
N GLU A 111 -5.34 -6.67 8.47
CA GLU A 111 -5.30 -5.89 7.23
C GLU A 111 -3.86 -5.66 6.77
N GLY A 112 -3.67 -5.39 5.49
CA GLY A 112 -2.33 -5.15 4.93
C GLY A 112 -1.63 -3.95 5.55
N ASP A 113 -2.38 -2.91 5.94
CA ASP A 113 -1.88 -1.71 6.61
C ASP A 113 -1.33 -2.01 8.02
N ASP A 114 -2.04 -2.83 8.82
CA ASP A 114 -1.56 -3.28 10.13
C ASP A 114 -0.27 -4.09 9.98
N CYS A 115 -0.22 -4.92 8.95
CA CYS A 115 0.96 -5.72 8.66
C CYS A 115 2.15 -4.86 8.23
N ILE A 116 1.94 -3.82 7.41
CA ILE A 116 2.98 -2.86 7.04
C ILE A 116 3.51 -2.16 8.30
N ALA A 117 2.62 -1.72 9.20
CA ALA A 117 3.00 -1.11 10.47
C ALA A 117 3.86 -2.07 11.31
N PHE A 118 3.42 -3.31 11.47
CA PHE A 118 4.18 -4.36 12.17
C PHE A 118 5.57 -4.55 11.56
N LEU A 119 5.67 -4.65 10.22
CA LEU A 119 6.95 -4.81 9.53
C LEU A 119 7.85 -3.57 9.71
N CYS A 120 7.28 -2.37 9.78
CA CYS A 120 8.04 -1.15 10.06
C CYS A 120 8.75 -1.21 11.42
N ASP A 121 8.09 -1.75 12.44
CA ASP A 121 8.65 -1.86 13.79
C ASP A 121 9.67 -2.98 13.92
N HIS A 122 9.49 -4.09 13.18
CA HIS A 122 10.30 -5.31 13.39
C HIS A 122 11.45 -5.46 12.40
N LEU A 123 11.46 -4.73 11.27
CA LEU A 123 12.53 -4.80 10.30
C LEU A 123 13.63 -3.78 10.60
N ALA A 124 14.88 -4.25 10.66
CA ALA A 124 16.02 -3.38 10.81
C ALA A 124 16.31 -2.56 9.54
N GLY A 125 16.86 -1.36 9.71
CA GLY A 125 17.29 -0.47 8.65
C GLY A 125 16.20 0.51 8.19
N PHE A 126 16.45 1.19 7.08
CA PHE A 126 15.53 2.20 6.55
C PHE A 126 14.38 1.55 5.77
N LYS A 127 13.16 2.00 5.97
CA LYS A 127 11.95 1.51 5.29
C LYS A 127 11.33 2.61 4.45
N VAL A 128 10.92 2.25 3.24
CA VAL A 128 10.12 3.10 2.35
C VAL A 128 8.78 2.41 2.15
N ILE A 129 7.72 2.99 2.69
CA ILE A 129 6.35 2.56 2.41
C ILE A 129 5.92 3.17 1.08
N VAL A 130 5.32 2.36 0.21
CA VAL A 130 4.74 2.81 -1.07
C VAL A 130 3.24 2.61 -1.02
N SER A 131 2.50 3.68 -0.76
CA SER A 131 1.03 3.71 -0.74
C SER A 131 0.51 5.12 -0.98
N GLY A 132 -0.68 5.22 -1.59
CA GLY A 132 -1.45 6.46 -1.68
C GLY A 132 -2.22 6.80 -0.40
N ASP A 133 -2.26 5.86 0.56
CA ASP A 133 -2.97 6.05 1.82
C ASP A 133 -2.24 7.03 2.74
N GLY A 134 -2.98 8.06 3.19
CA GLY A 134 -2.47 9.07 4.11
C GLY A 134 -2.27 8.56 5.53
N ASP A 135 -2.88 7.43 5.90
CA ASP A 135 -2.78 6.88 7.24
C ASP A 135 -1.37 6.43 7.58
N PHE A 136 -0.61 6.00 6.58
CA PHE A 136 0.81 5.68 6.75
C PHE A 136 1.69 6.86 7.15
N LEU A 137 1.20 8.11 7.08
CA LEU A 137 1.93 9.27 7.62
C LEU A 137 2.21 9.13 9.12
N GLN A 138 1.34 8.44 9.86
CA GLN A 138 1.56 8.17 11.27
C GLN A 138 2.81 7.34 11.56
N LEU A 139 3.31 6.56 10.58
CA LEU A 139 4.48 5.71 10.72
C LEU A 139 5.80 6.43 10.35
N VAL A 140 5.73 7.59 9.68
CA VAL A 140 6.93 8.32 9.23
C VAL A 140 7.78 8.76 10.42
N ASP A 141 9.07 8.38 10.42
CA ASP A 141 10.05 8.74 11.42
C ASP A 141 11.47 8.89 10.80
N GLN A 142 12.51 8.81 11.62
CA GLN A 142 13.91 8.90 11.16
C GLN A 142 14.34 7.72 10.29
N SER A 143 13.64 6.58 10.37
CA SER A 143 13.94 5.31 9.68
C SER A 143 12.84 4.86 8.72
N ILE A 144 11.73 5.57 8.67
CA ILE A 144 10.55 5.24 7.86
C ILE A 144 10.12 6.46 7.05
N SER A 145 9.96 6.27 5.75
CA SER A 145 9.41 7.28 4.85
C SER A 145 8.21 6.73 4.07
N LEU A 146 7.36 7.62 3.58
CA LEU A 146 6.20 7.30 2.75
C LEU A 146 6.35 7.88 1.35
N TYR A 147 6.21 7.05 0.33
CA TYR A 147 6.09 7.49 -1.05
C TYR A 147 4.65 7.31 -1.55
N ASP A 148 4.03 8.42 -1.92
CA ASP A 148 2.73 8.46 -2.56
C ASP A 148 2.89 8.43 -4.08
N PRO A 149 2.54 7.32 -4.75
CA PRO A 149 2.74 7.19 -6.19
C PRO A 149 1.72 7.96 -7.03
N VAL A 150 0.59 8.36 -6.45
CA VAL A 150 -0.43 9.16 -7.14
C VAL A 150 0.04 10.61 -7.24
N ARG A 151 0.47 11.17 -6.11
CA ARG A 151 0.98 12.54 -6.04
C ARG A 151 2.45 12.65 -6.40
N LYS A 152 3.15 11.51 -6.62
CA LYS A 152 4.61 11.42 -6.84
C LYS A 152 5.40 12.15 -5.75
N ARG A 153 4.96 12.02 -4.50
CA ARG A 153 5.50 12.75 -3.36
C ARG A 153 6.17 11.79 -2.37
N HIS A 154 7.42 12.08 -2.05
CA HIS A 154 8.17 11.36 -1.01
C HIS A 154 8.17 12.19 0.27
N THR A 155 7.65 11.59 1.36
CA THR A 155 7.55 12.22 2.66
C THR A 155 8.50 11.53 3.63
N GLU A 156 9.42 12.31 4.16
CA GLU A 156 10.35 11.98 5.23
C GLU A 156 10.03 12.86 6.44
N LEU A 157 10.64 12.58 7.59
CA LEU A 157 10.43 13.39 8.78
C LEU A 157 10.79 14.88 8.55
N SER A 158 11.81 15.15 7.74
CA SER A 158 12.29 16.50 7.42
C SER A 158 11.30 17.37 6.65
N ASN A 159 10.41 16.77 5.85
CA ASN A 159 9.39 17.46 5.06
C ASN A 159 7.96 17.05 5.42
N PHE A 160 7.79 16.47 6.62
CA PHE A 160 6.50 15.95 7.09
C PHE A 160 5.43 17.03 7.12
N SER A 161 5.75 18.20 7.71
CA SER A 161 4.80 19.31 7.87
C SER A 161 4.29 19.86 6.54
N ASP A 162 5.08 19.78 5.47
CA ASP A 162 4.67 20.23 4.13
C ASP A 162 3.50 19.39 3.56
N ARG A 163 3.33 18.16 4.06
CA ARG A 163 2.26 17.27 3.62
C ARG A 163 1.10 17.21 4.59
N ALA A 164 1.40 17.20 5.88
CA ALA A 164 0.43 16.94 6.94
C ALA A 164 -0.24 18.23 7.47
N ASP A 165 0.25 19.41 7.06
CA ASP A 165 -0.14 20.74 7.59
C ASP A 165 -0.02 20.84 9.11
N CYS A 166 0.82 20.01 9.73
CA CYS A 166 1.09 19.99 11.17
C CYS A 166 2.44 19.31 11.45
N GLU A 167 2.95 19.48 12.68
CA GLU A 167 4.11 18.74 13.12
C GLU A 167 3.78 17.25 13.36
N LYS A 168 4.78 16.39 13.20
CA LYS A 168 4.61 14.93 13.37
C LYS A 168 4.03 14.56 14.74
N LYS A 169 4.43 15.25 15.81
CA LYS A 169 3.96 15.00 17.18
C LYS A 169 2.45 15.24 17.35
N ASP A 170 1.88 16.16 16.55
CA ASP A 170 0.48 16.59 16.65
C ASP A 170 -0.44 15.85 15.67
N PHE A 171 0.15 15.14 14.70
CA PHE A 171 -0.58 14.52 13.58
C PHE A 171 -1.68 13.57 14.04
N LEU A 172 -1.35 12.64 14.93
CA LEU A 172 -2.32 11.64 15.40
C LEU A 172 -3.46 12.29 16.20
N PHE A 173 -3.14 13.27 17.04
CA PHE A 173 -4.13 14.02 17.81
C PHE A 173 -5.08 14.80 16.89
N ILE A 174 -4.56 15.48 15.88
CA ILE A 174 -5.36 16.21 14.90
C ILE A 174 -6.27 15.26 14.13
N LYS A 175 -5.74 14.11 13.68
CA LYS A 175 -6.54 13.08 13.00
C LYS A 175 -7.69 12.55 13.87
N CYS A 176 -7.44 12.28 15.15
CA CYS A 176 -8.46 11.84 16.09
C CYS A 176 -9.60 12.87 16.27
N ILE A 177 -9.27 14.18 16.25
CA ILE A 177 -10.27 15.25 16.38
C ILE A 177 -11.06 15.46 15.08
N GLN A 178 -10.36 15.42 13.94
CA GLN A 178 -11.00 15.69 12.64
C GLN A 178 -11.85 14.52 12.12
N GLY A 179 -11.62 13.32 12.63
CA GLY A 179 -12.18 12.09 12.10
C GLY A 179 -11.58 11.72 10.74
N ASP A 180 -11.89 10.53 10.27
CA ASP A 180 -11.55 10.13 8.89
C ASP A 180 -12.70 10.51 7.95
N LYS A 181 -12.37 11.24 6.88
CA LYS A 181 -13.37 11.64 5.86
C LYS A 181 -13.70 10.51 4.87
N SER A 182 -13.02 9.38 4.99
CA SER A 182 -13.14 8.23 4.08
C SER A 182 -14.09 7.14 4.59
N ASP A 183 -14.54 7.20 5.85
CA ASP A 183 -15.48 6.24 6.46
C ASP A 183 -16.90 6.80 6.53
#